data_db0659eafacb173cf074f5879821c66e
#
_entry.id   db0659eafacb173cf074f5879821c66e
#
_cell.length_a   1.000
_cell.length_b   1.000
_cell.length_c   1.000
_cell.angle_alpha   90.00
_cell.angle_beta   90.00
_cell.angle_gamma   90.00
#
_symmetry.space_group_name_H-M   'P 1'
#
loop_
_entity.id
_entity.type
_entity.pdbx_description
1 polymer ?
#
loop_
_entity_poly.entity_id
_entity_poly.type
_entity_poly.pdbx_seq_one_letter_code
_entity_poly.pdbx_strand_id
1 'polypeptide(L)'
;MSLLDHYAEQLDQLKQQGNFRQFTANQQQGKWITIQDRTMLNLASNDYLGLAADLSLREEFLDTLKIERALFSSSSSRLLTGNFAEYEQFENSLSKAFGRAALLFNSGYHMNIGI
;
A
#
# COMPACT_ATOMS: atom_id res chain seq x y z
N MET A 1 11.72 -0.86 37.12
CA MET A 1 11.05 -1.45 35.97
C MET A 1 11.66 -0.80 34.73
N SER A 2 12.22 -1.58 33.84
CA SER A 2 12.78 -1.05 32.60
C SER A 2 11.65 -0.66 31.64
N LEU A 3 11.94 0.18 30.64
CA LEU A 3 10.97 0.52 29.58
C LEU A 3 10.48 -0.76 28.84
N LEU A 4 11.36 -1.74 28.70
CA LEU A 4 11.03 -3.01 28.06
C LEU A 4 10.06 -3.84 28.91
N ASP A 5 10.19 -3.84 30.24
CA ASP A 5 9.26 -4.54 31.15
C ASP A 5 7.86 -3.95 31.03
N HIS A 6 7.76 -2.62 30.95
CA HIS A 6 6.49 -1.93 30.75
C HIS A 6 5.80 -2.31 29.44
N TYR A 7 6.54 -2.37 28.33
CA TYR A 7 5.97 -2.80 27.05
C TYR A 7 5.56 -4.29 27.07
N ALA A 8 6.34 -5.15 27.73
CA ALA A 8 5.99 -6.56 27.86
C ALA A 8 4.66 -6.75 28.60
N GLU A 9 4.45 -6.03 29.72
CA GLU A 9 3.20 -6.05 30.46
C GLU A 9 2.01 -5.56 29.61
N GLN A 10 2.17 -4.48 28.84
CA GLN A 10 1.12 -3.98 27.94
C GLN A 10 0.76 -5.01 26.86
N LEU A 11 1.75 -5.65 26.25
CA LEU A 11 1.52 -6.69 25.25
C LEU A 11 0.76 -7.89 25.84
N ASP A 12 1.10 -8.30 27.07
CA ASP A 12 0.39 -9.40 27.74
C ASP A 12 -1.05 -9.03 28.11
N GLN A 13 -1.30 -7.78 28.51
CA GLN A 13 -2.68 -7.29 28.69
C GLN A 13 -3.48 -7.32 27.40
N LEU A 14 -2.89 -6.91 26.26
CA LEU A 14 -3.54 -6.99 24.95
C LEU A 14 -3.86 -8.43 24.55
N LYS A 15 -2.97 -9.40 24.84
CA LYS A 15 -3.22 -10.83 24.62
C LYS A 15 -4.39 -11.33 25.46
N GLN A 16 -4.41 -11.00 26.77
CA GLN A 16 -5.48 -11.42 27.69
C GLN A 16 -6.83 -10.86 27.27
N GLN A 17 -6.87 -9.65 26.72
CA GLN A 17 -8.08 -9.01 26.21
C GLN A 17 -8.52 -9.45 24.82
N GLY A 18 -7.74 -10.34 24.16
CA GLY A 18 -8.00 -10.74 22.77
C GLY A 18 -7.76 -9.64 21.73
N ASN A 19 -7.08 -8.55 22.11
CA ASN A 19 -6.80 -7.40 21.26
C ASN A 19 -5.37 -7.40 20.68
N PHE A 20 -4.60 -8.45 20.95
CA PHE A 20 -3.25 -8.55 20.43
C PHE A 20 -3.28 -8.81 18.93
N ARG A 21 -2.64 -7.91 18.17
CA ARG A 21 -2.50 -8.02 16.71
C ARG A 21 -1.06 -8.35 16.37
N GLN A 22 -0.88 -9.30 15.48
CA GLN A 22 0.43 -9.69 14.96
C GLN A 22 0.40 -9.84 13.44
N PHE A 23 1.55 -9.64 12.82
CA PHE A 23 1.71 -9.92 11.40
C PHE A 23 1.75 -11.43 11.19
N THR A 24 0.90 -11.92 10.31
CA THR A 24 0.87 -13.32 9.92
C THR A 24 1.25 -13.41 8.45
N ALA A 25 2.25 -14.25 8.15
CA ALA A 25 2.62 -14.53 6.78
C ALA A 25 1.47 -15.23 6.05
N ASN A 26 1.15 -14.77 4.86
CA ASN A 26 0.11 -15.34 4.04
C ASN A 26 0.55 -15.41 2.58
N GLN A 27 -0.14 -16.25 1.80
CA GLN A 27 -0.03 -16.31 0.36
C GLN A 27 -1.41 -16.02 -0.24
N GLN A 28 -1.46 -15.14 -1.22
CA GLN A 28 -2.71 -14.80 -1.90
C GLN A 28 -2.68 -15.26 -3.35
N GLN A 29 -3.79 -15.88 -3.78
CA GLN A 29 -4.04 -16.24 -5.17
C GLN A 29 -5.46 -15.82 -5.56
N GLY A 30 -5.57 -14.72 -6.29
CA GLY A 30 -6.86 -14.10 -6.59
C GLY A 30 -7.64 -13.82 -5.31
N LYS A 31 -8.85 -14.34 -5.22
CA LYS A 31 -9.74 -14.19 -4.04
C LYS A 31 -9.41 -15.12 -2.86
N TRP A 32 -8.45 -16.02 -3.02
CA TRP A 32 -8.09 -17.00 -1.98
C TRP A 32 -6.84 -16.55 -1.23
N ILE A 33 -6.85 -16.78 0.08
CA ILE A 33 -5.70 -16.52 0.96
C ILE A 33 -5.36 -17.81 1.74
N THR A 34 -4.09 -18.13 1.82
CA THR A 34 -3.58 -19.26 2.59
C THR A 34 -2.77 -18.74 3.78
N ILE A 35 -3.17 -19.13 4.98
CA ILE A 35 -2.54 -18.80 6.26
C ILE A 35 -2.36 -20.11 7.03
N GLN A 36 -1.14 -20.45 7.44
CA GLN A 36 -0.84 -21.67 8.20
C GLN A 36 -1.50 -22.92 7.55
N ASP A 37 -1.26 -23.11 6.25
CA ASP A 37 -1.77 -24.22 5.43
C ASP A 37 -3.30 -24.30 5.29
N ARG A 38 -4.03 -23.28 5.73
CA ARG A 38 -5.48 -23.18 5.57
C ARG A 38 -5.82 -22.16 4.48
N THR A 39 -6.46 -22.66 3.42
CA THR A 39 -6.94 -21.78 2.33
C THR A 39 -8.38 -21.35 2.60
N MET A 40 -8.64 -20.06 2.49
CA MET A 40 -9.95 -19.46 2.75
C MET A 40 -10.23 -18.31 1.80
N LEU A 41 -11.49 -17.94 1.67
CA LEU A 41 -11.89 -16.75 0.90
C LEU A 41 -11.45 -15.48 1.63
N ASN A 42 -10.73 -14.60 0.93
CA ASN A 42 -10.25 -13.34 1.48
C ASN A 42 -11.34 -12.25 1.41
N LEU A 43 -12.09 -12.10 2.49
CA LEU A 43 -13.10 -11.04 2.63
C LEU A 43 -12.54 -9.74 3.22
N ALA A 44 -11.26 -9.73 3.58
CA ALA A 44 -10.58 -8.55 4.13
C ALA A 44 -9.80 -7.74 3.07
N SER A 45 -9.87 -8.15 1.80
CA SER A 45 -9.21 -7.46 0.69
C SER A 45 -10.00 -6.23 0.26
N ASN A 46 -9.29 -5.15 -0.06
CA ASN A 46 -9.84 -3.96 -0.74
C ASN A 46 -9.78 -4.08 -2.27
N ASP A 47 -9.31 -5.20 -2.79
CA ASP A 47 -9.25 -5.47 -4.23
C ASP A 47 -10.62 -5.93 -4.77
N TYR A 48 -11.58 -5.02 -4.75
CA TYR A 48 -12.98 -5.28 -5.11
C TYR A 48 -13.16 -5.69 -6.58
N LEU A 49 -12.26 -5.24 -7.46
CA LEU A 49 -12.30 -5.53 -8.89
C LEU A 49 -11.37 -6.67 -9.30
N GLY A 50 -10.58 -7.24 -8.38
CA GLY A 50 -9.64 -8.32 -8.67
C GLY A 50 -8.42 -7.90 -9.49
N LEU A 51 -8.12 -6.61 -9.56
CA LEU A 51 -7.05 -6.07 -10.40
C LEU A 51 -5.64 -6.47 -9.93
N ALA A 52 -5.46 -6.73 -8.64
CA ALA A 52 -4.16 -7.12 -8.10
C ALA A 52 -3.65 -8.46 -8.67
N ALA A 53 -4.55 -9.34 -9.12
CA ALA A 53 -4.22 -10.64 -9.70
C ALA A 53 -4.34 -10.67 -11.23
N ASP A 54 -4.71 -9.56 -11.86
CA ASP A 54 -4.87 -9.47 -13.31
C ASP A 54 -3.49 -9.44 -14.00
N LEU A 55 -3.14 -10.54 -14.63
CA LEU A 55 -1.85 -10.68 -15.34
C LEU A 55 -1.83 -9.85 -16.62
N SER A 56 -2.93 -9.78 -17.35
CA SER A 56 -2.99 -9.04 -18.61
C SER A 56 -2.82 -7.54 -18.40
N LEU A 57 -3.50 -6.99 -17.38
CA LEU A 57 -3.32 -5.60 -16.98
C LEU A 57 -1.88 -5.29 -16.54
N ARG A 58 -1.26 -6.23 -15.84
CA ARG A 58 0.14 -6.09 -15.40
C ARG A 58 1.12 -6.11 -16.57
N GLU A 59 0.94 -7.04 -17.51
CA GLU A 59 1.77 -7.15 -18.72
C GLU A 59 1.62 -5.88 -19.56
N GLU A 60 0.39 -5.42 -19.83
CA GLU A 60 0.13 -4.17 -20.54
C GLU A 60 0.82 -2.97 -19.86
N PHE A 61 0.72 -2.86 -18.53
CA PHE A 61 1.41 -1.80 -17.79
C PHE A 61 2.92 -1.87 -17.95
N LEU A 62 3.52 -3.06 -17.80
CA LEU A 62 4.97 -3.24 -17.91
C LEU A 62 5.47 -2.94 -19.33
N ASP A 63 4.72 -3.28 -20.36
CA ASP A 63 5.05 -2.98 -21.76
C ASP A 63 5.03 -1.47 -22.06
N THR A 64 4.28 -0.69 -21.29
CA THR A 64 4.28 0.78 -21.42
C THR A 64 5.51 1.42 -20.76
N LEU A 65 6.20 0.72 -19.85
CA LEU A 65 7.35 1.26 -19.14
C LEU A 65 8.58 1.32 -20.08
N LYS A 66 9.07 2.53 -20.28
CA LYS A 66 10.39 2.72 -20.93
C LYS A 66 11.47 2.50 -19.87
N ILE A 67 12.06 1.31 -19.85
CA ILE A 67 13.03 0.88 -18.83
C ILE A 67 14.18 1.88 -18.69
N GLU A 68 14.61 2.52 -19.77
CA GLU A 68 15.67 3.54 -19.76
C GLU A 68 15.32 4.79 -18.95
N ARG A 69 14.03 5.02 -18.70
CA ARG A 69 13.52 6.16 -17.95
C ARG A 69 12.91 5.75 -16.60
N ALA A 70 12.76 4.45 -16.36
CA ALA A 70 12.17 3.94 -15.13
C ALA A 70 13.19 4.05 -13.99
N LEU A 71 12.99 4.98 -13.08
CA LEU A 71 13.79 5.09 -11.87
C LEU A 71 13.16 4.23 -10.77
N PHE A 72 13.98 3.48 -10.01
CA PHE A 72 13.50 2.70 -8.87
C PHE A 72 13.05 3.57 -7.69
N SER A 73 13.46 4.83 -7.67
CA SER A 73 13.14 5.75 -6.59
C SER A 73 13.30 7.18 -7.06
N SER A 74 12.54 8.09 -6.47
CA SER A 74 12.71 9.53 -6.70
C SER A 74 14.01 10.08 -6.07
N SER A 75 14.63 9.33 -5.16
CA SER A 75 15.89 9.68 -4.46
C SER A 75 15.88 11.02 -3.75
N SER A 76 14.76 11.75 -3.75
CA SER A 76 14.61 13.08 -3.17
C SER A 76 13.14 13.41 -2.86
N SER A 77 12.94 14.41 -2.01
CA SER A 77 11.61 14.99 -1.79
C SER A 77 11.08 15.70 -3.04
N ARG A 78 9.78 15.66 -3.26
CA ARG A 78 9.09 16.37 -4.36
C ARG A 78 9.34 17.88 -4.34
N LEU A 79 9.48 18.47 -3.15
CA LEU A 79 9.78 19.91 -3.00
C LEU A 79 11.22 20.28 -3.35
N LEU A 80 12.09 19.30 -3.57
CA LEU A 80 13.48 19.50 -3.99
C LEU A 80 13.65 19.06 -5.46
N THR A 81 14.19 17.85 -5.66
CA THR A 81 14.51 17.32 -6.99
C THR A 81 13.73 16.06 -7.35
N GLY A 82 12.82 15.59 -6.49
CA GLY A 82 12.09 14.34 -6.64
C GLY A 82 10.71 14.47 -7.27
N ASN A 83 10.32 15.64 -7.82
CA ASN A 83 9.04 15.81 -8.51
C ASN A 83 9.21 15.50 -10.00
N PHE A 84 9.16 14.23 -10.36
CA PHE A 84 9.26 13.79 -11.74
C PHE A 84 7.97 14.03 -12.53
N ALA A 85 8.10 14.08 -13.86
CA ALA A 85 6.99 14.34 -14.77
C ALA A 85 5.84 13.31 -14.63
N GLU A 86 6.14 12.10 -14.23
CA GLU A 86 5.17 11.02 -13.99
C GLU A 86 4.18 11.37 -12.87
N TYR A 87 4.63 12.04 -11.81
CA TYR A 87 3.74 12.53 -10.74
C TYR A 87 2.74 13.55 -11.29
N GLU A 88 3.23 14.54 -12.03
CA GLU A 88 2.38 15.60 -12.60
C GLU A 88 1.41 15.05 -13.64
N GLN A 89 1.85 14.12 -14.49
CA GLN A 89 0.99 13.49 -15.50
C GLN A 89 -0.14 12.70 -14.81
N PHE A 90 0.17 11.96 -13.74
CA PHE A 90 -0.82 11.19 -13.02
C PHE A 90 -1.79 12.09 -12.26
N GLU A 91 -1.31 13.12 -11.54
CA GLU A 91 -2.16 14.12 -10.86
C GLU A 91 -3.07 14.85 -11.85
N ASN A 92 -2.56 15.21 -13.03
CA ASN A 92 -3.34 15.85 -14.09
C ASN A 92 -4.42 14.89 -14.65
N SER A 93 -4.11 13.63 -14.81
CA SER A 93 -5.05 12.62 -15.28
C SER A 93 -6.20 12.42 -14.27
N LEU A 94 -5.88 12.33 -12.99
CA LEU A 94 -6.86 12.26 -11.90
C LEU A 94 -7.69 13.56 -11.82
N SER A 95 -7.05 14.71 -11.93
CA SER A 95 -7.75 16.01 -11.90
C SER A 95 -8.77 16.14 -13.04
N LYS A 96 -8.44 15.67 -14.23
CA LYS A 96 -9.35 15.62 -15.36
C LYS A 96 -10.49 14.64 -15.12
N ALA A 97 -10.19 13.43 -14.65
CA ALA A 97 -11.18 12.39 -14.41
C ALA A 97 -12.21 12.79 -13.36
N PHE A 98 -11.78 13.44 -12.29
CA PHE A 98 -12.63 13.81 -11.15
C PHE A 98 -13.14 15.27 -11.18
N GLY A 99 -12.67 16.10 -12.12
CA GLY A 99 -13.04 17.53 -12.21
C GLY A 99 -12.57 18.36 -11.01
N ARG A 100 -11.54 17.93 -10.31
CA ARG A 100 -10.98 18.55 -9.08
C ARG A 100 -9.47 18.42 -9.06
N ALA A 101 -8.80 19.33 -8.34
CA ALA A 101 -7.35 19.20 -8.11
C ALA A 101 -7.04 17.87 -7.41
N ALA A 102 -5.99 17.20 -7.87
CA ALA A 102 -5.49 15.97 -7.28
C ALA A 102 -4.04 16.15 -6.81
N LEU A 103 -3.71 15.56 -5.68
CA LEU A 103 -2.36 15.53 -5.12
C LEU A 103 -2.07 14.14 -4.57
N LEU A 104 -0.92 13.59 -4.92
CA LEU A 104 -0.47 12.27 -4.48
C LEU A 104 0.28 12.35 -3.16
N PHE A 105 -0.04 11.41 -2.27
CA PHE A 105 0.63 11.18 -0.99
C PHE A 105 1.12 9.74 -0.91
N ASN A 106 2.17 9.49 -0.13
CA ASN A 106 2.72 8.14 0.10
C ASN A 106 1.75 7.20 0.82
N SER A 107 0.80 7.75 1.58
CA SER A 107 -0.24 6.98 2.26
C SER A 107 -1.43 7.87 2.61
N GLY A 108 -2.60 7.26 2.81
CA GLY A 108 -3.79 7.96 3.33
C GLY A 108 -3.56 8.58 4.72
N TYR A 109 -2.70 7.98 5.54
CA TYR A 109 -2.32 8.55 6.83
C TYR A 109 -1.62 9.91 6.68
N HIS A 110 -0.61 9.99 5.80
CA HIS A 110 0.08 11.26 5.53
C HIS A 110 -0.84 12.30 4.90
N MET A 111 -1.77 11.88 4.03
CA MET A 111 -2.79 12.75 3.48
C MET A 111 -3.64 13.36 4.60
N ASN A 112 -4.16 12.55 5.51
CA ASN A 112 -5.03 13.01 6.60
C ASN A 112 -4.35 13.96 7.61
N ILE A 113 -3.02 13.88 7.74
CA ILE A 113 -2.25 14.80 8.59
C ILE A 113 -1.87 16.08 7.82
N GLY A 114 -1.71 16.01 6.51
CA GLY A 114 -1.23 17.11 5.67
C GLY A 114 -2.33 18.07 5.18
N ILE A 115 -3.60 17.72 5.40
CA ILE A 115 -4.77 18.55 5.11
C ILE A 115 -5.31 19.13 6.42
#